data_8dc06b4f74018693937ac251bf0e5671
#
_entry.id   8dc06b4f74018693937ac251bf0e5671
#
_cell.length_a   1.000
_cell.length_b   1.000
_cell.length_c   1.000
_cell.angle_alpha   90.00
_cell.angle_beta   90.00
_cell.angle_gamma   90.00
#
_symmetry.space_group_name_H-M   'P 1'
#
loop_
_entity.id
_entity.type
_entity.pdbx_description
1 polymer ?
#
loop_
_entity_poly.entity_id
_entity_poly.type
_entity_poly.pdbx_seq_one_letter_code
_entity_poly.pdbx_strand_id
1 'polypeptide(L)'
;YDPYPAPERFSDVVKSTGVAIIGQTGNLAPADKRIYGVRDVTATVESIPLITASILGKKLASGLDALVMDVKVGSGAFMPTPEKSRELAKSIANVATQAGTPTTALLTDMSQPLAPCAGNAVEIVETLALLRGERANSRVMQVTRELAVEMLIAGKLVANREEALTKLDKALTSGAAAEVFARMVRELGGPADFMERSDSYLATAPVIQAVYPEQSGIVQRFDTRAVGMSVVELGGGRLRNDASVDHSVGFSDIVEIGDRVDSQRPLAIVHARTEEAAARAAAQLRAAVTLGDAEATADTLLQETFRGEA
;
A
#
# COMPACT_ATOMS: atom_id res chain seq x y z
N TYR A 1 -6.82 3.09 16.78
CA TYR A 1 -7.63 4.30 16.58
C TYR A 1 -8.92 4.00 15.84
N ASP A 2 -9.86 4.96 15.80
CA ASP A 2 -11.10 4.85 15.05
C ASP A 2 -10.84 5.17 13.55
N PRO A 3 -10.96 4.19 12.64
CA PRO A 3 -10.79 4.43 11.21
C PRO A 3 -12.06 4.97 10.53
N TYR A 4 -13.17 5.13 11.25
CA TYR A 4 -14.46 5.62 10.73
C TYR A 4 -15.03 6.76 11.57
N PRO A 5 -14.26 7.83 11.83
CA PRO A 5 -14.72 8.94 12.65
C PRO A 5 -15.91 9.67 12.00
N ALA A 6 -16.69 10.38 12.84
CA ALA A 6 -17.69 11.31 12.32
C ALA A 6 -17.03 12.41 11.46
N PRO A 7 -17.73 12.98 10.45
CA PRO A 7 -17.16 13.99 9.55
C PRO A 7 -16.56 15.20 10.26
N GLU A 8 -17.19 15.65 11.35
CA GLU A 8 -16.73 16.77 12.18
C GLU A 8 -15.39 16.42 12.83
N ARG A 9 -15.27 15.21 13.40
CA ARG A 9 -14.02 14.75 14.02
C ARG A 9 -12.90 14.59 13.01
N PHE A 10 -13.19 14.05 11.82
CA PHE A 10 -12.25 14.00 10.71
C PHE A 10 -11.71 15.40 10.36
N SER A 11 -12.62 16.38 10.19
CA SER A 11 -12.25 17.75 9.89
C SER A 11 -11.37 18.37 10.97
N ASP A 12 -11.68 18.15 12.24
CA ASP A 12 -10.91 18.65 13.39
C ASP A 12 -9.52 18.02 13.45
N VAL A 13 -9.40 16.71 13.18
CA VAL A 13 -8.10 16.02 13.11
C VAL A 13 -7.25 16.60 11.99
N VAL A 14 -7.78 16.77 10.79
CA VAL A 14 -7.03 17.39 9.68
C VAL A 14 -6.58 18.81 10.03
N LYS A 15 -7.43 19.62 10.66
CA LYS A 15 -7.07 20.99 11.08
C LYS A 15 -5.97 21.01 12.15
N SER A 16 -6.01 20.09 13.11
CA SER A 16 -5.07 20.07 14.24
C SER A 16 -3.74 19.38 13.94
N THR A 17 -3.74 18.36 13.07
CA THR A 17 -2.55 17.55 12.77
C THR A 17 -1.99 17.78 11.38
N GLY A 18 -2.79 18.29 10.44
CA GLY A 18 -2.44 18.43 9.02
C GLY A 18 -2.67 17.19 8.18
N VAL A 19 -3.03 16.06 8.79
CA VAL A 19 -3.23 14.78 8.10
C VAL A 19 -4.25 13.91 8.84
N ALA A 20 -5.00 13.08 8.09
CA ALA A 20 -5.78 11.98 8.65
C ALA A 20 -5.79 10.79 7.67
N ILE A 21 -5.69 9.57 8.21
CA ILE A 21 -5.84 8.32 7.49
C ILE A 21 -7.09 7.65 8.03
N ILE A 22 -8.13 7.59 7.20
CA ILE A 22 -9.43 7.02 7.59
C ILE A 22 -9.95 6.04 6.54
N GLY A 23 -10.84 5.14 6.95
CA GLY A 23 -11.60 4.31 6.04
C GLY A 23 -12.71 5.09 5.32
N GLN A 24 -13.34 4.48 4.33
CA GLN A 24 -14.46 5.08 3.62
C GLN A 24 -15.66 5.24 4.56
N THR A 25 -16.02 6.47 4.91
CA THR A 25 -17.21 6.77 5.69
C THR A 25 -18.49 6.53 4.86
N GLY A 26 -19.57 6.08 5.52
CA GLY A 26 -20.76 5.53 4.86
C GLY A 26 -21.50 6.47 3.89
N ASN A 27 -21.30 7.79 4.00
CA ASN A 27 -22.00 8.79 3.19
C ASN A 27 -21.14 9.45 2.11
N LEU A 28 -19.85 9.09 1.99
CA LEU A 28 -19.04 9.57 0.89
C LEU A 28 -19.34 8.72 -0.37
N ALA A 29 -19.89 9.35 -1.41
CA ALA A 29 -20.28 8.71 -2.67
C ALA A 29 -21.16 7.45 -2.51
N PRO A 30 -22.38 7.56 -1.92
CA PRO A 30 -23.25 6.41 -1.66
C PRO A 30 -23.70 5.68 -2.93
N ALA A 31 -23.79 6.38 -4.06
CA ALA A 31 -24.08 5.77 -5.36
C ALA A 31 -22.95 4.82 -5.81
N ASP A 32 -21.70 5.23 -5.64
CA ASP A 32 -20.55 4.39 -5.97
C ASP A 32 -20.54 3.08 -5.15
N LYS A 33 -20.86 3.14 -3.86
CA LYS A 33 -20.96 1.95 -3.01
C LYS A 33 -21.98 0.92 -3.55
N ARG A 34 -23.12 1.41 -4.06
CA ARG A 34 -24.17 0.53 -4.65
C ARG A 34 -23.73 -0.04 -5.99
N ILE A 35 -23.14 0.80 -6.85
CA ILE A 35 -22.66 0.39 -8.17
C ILE A 35 -21.52 -0.63 -8.02
N TYR A 36 -20.58 -0.36 -7.11
CA TYR A 36 -19.45 -1.27 -6.87
C TYR A 36 -19.92 -2.67 -6.37
N GLY A 37 -20.92 -2.71 -5.49
CA GLY A 37 -21.50 -3.98 -5.04
C GLY A 37 -22.12 -4.81 -6.17
N VAL A 38 -22.64 -4.17 -7.23
CA VAL A 38 -23.13 -4.86 -8.44
C VAL A 38 -21.97 -5.32 -9.32
N ARG A 39 -20.94 -4.47 -9.49
CA ARG A 39 -19.75 -4.81 -10.30
C ARG A 39 -19.01 -6.03 -9.79
N ASP A 40 -18.93 -6.16 -8.46
CA ASP A 40 -18.25 -7.27 -7.79
C ASP A 40 -18.84 -8.64 -8.17
N VAL A 41 -20.18 -8.70 -8.34
CA VAL A 41 -20.89 -9.94 -8.69
C VAL A 41 -21.10 -10.14 -10.21
N THR A 42 -20.84 -9.12 -11.04
CA THR A 42 -21.06 -9.18 -12.50
C THR A 42 -19.77 -9.28 -13.31
N ALA A 43 -18.62 -9.46 -12.65
CA ALA A 43 -17.29 -9.52 -13.26
C ALA A 43 -16.95 -8.30 -14.17
N THR A 44 -17.49 -7.10 -13.83
CA THR A 44 -17.21 -5.85 -14.55
C THR A 44 -16.21 -4.94 -13.80
N VAL A 45 -15.47 -5.51 -12.86
CA VAL A 45 -14.51 -4.76 -12.02
C VAL A 45 -13.33 -4.25 -12.85
N GLU A 46 -12.92 -4.95 -13.92
CA GLU A 46 -11.75 -4.63 -14.74
C GLU A 46 -12.01 -3.56 -15.82
N SER A 47 -13.19 -2.94 -15.85
CA SER A 47 -13.51 -1.86 -16.79
C SER A 47 -12.82 -0.55 -16.39
N ILE A 48 -11.89 -0.05 -17.20
CA ILE A 48 -11.17 1.21 -16.93
C ILE A 48 -12.11 2.40 -16.70
N PRO A 49 -13.14 2.65 -17.52
CA PRO A 49 -14.08 3.74 -17.25
C PRO A 49 -14.79 3.62 -15.90
N LEU A 50 -15.19 2.40 -15.51
CA LEU A 50 -15.86 2.16 -14.24
C LEU A 50 -14.90 2.23 -13.03
N ILE A 51 -13.63 1.84 -13.18
CA ILE A 51 -12.59 2.04 -12.17
C ILE A 51 -12.36 3.53 -11.97
N THR A 52 -12.16 4.26 -13.06
CA THR A 52 -11.94 5.72 -13.05
C THR A 52 -13.12 6.44 -12.37
N ALA A 53 -14.35 6.14 -12.75
CA ALA A 53 -15.54 6.75 -12.15
C ALA A 53 -15.66 6.43 -10.64
N SER A 54 -15.42 5.18 -10.23
CA SER A 54 -15.47 4.76 -8.82
C SER A 54 -14.41 5.46 -7.97
N ILE A 55 -13.18 5.55 -8.46
CA ILE A 55 -12.09 6.23 -7.75
C ILE A 55 -12.39 7.74 -7.66
N LEU A 56 -12.67 8.38 -8.80
CA LEU A 56 -12.81 9.82 -8.87
C LEU A 56 -14.10 10.31 -8.22
N GLY A 57 -15.19 9.54 -8.25
CA GLY A 57 -16.40 9.87 -7.52
C GLY A 57 -16.16 10.13 -6.04
N LYS A 58 -15.28 9.34 -5.40
CA LYS A 58 -14.88 9.54 -4.01
C LYS A 58 -13.89 10.70 -3.83
N LYS A 59 -12.90 10.79 -4.70
CA LYS A 59 -11.83 11.80 -4.59
C LYS A 59 -12.36 13.21 -4.85
N LEU A 60 -13.17 13.39 -5.90
CA LEU A 60 -13.78 14.68 -6.21
C LEU A 60 -14.81 15.11 -5.15
N ALA A 61 -15.58 14.17 -4.59
CA ALA A 61 -16.51 14.46 -3.49
C ALA A 61 -15.78 14.95 -2.22
N SER A 62 -14.49 14.69 -2.07
CA SER A 62 -13.69 15.15 -0.94
C SER A 62 -13.20 16.60 -1.10
N GLY A 63 -13.42 17.26 -2.25
CA GLY A 63 -13.07 18.67 -2.48
C GLY A 63 -11.56 18.93 -2.48
N LEU A 64 -10.79 18.10 -3.19
CA LEU A 64 -9.33 18.17 -3.22
C LEU A 64 -8.84 19.34 -4.08
N ASP A 65 -7.80 20.05 -3.62
CA ASP A 65 -7.07 21.07 -4.41
C ASP A 65 -6.17 20.42 -5.48
N ALA A 66 -5.64 19.23 -5.21
CA ALA A 66 -4.83 18.44 -6.13
C ALA A 66 -4.88 16.96 -5.76
N LEU A 67 -4.50 16.08 -6.69
CA LEU A 67 -4.48 14.64 -6.48
C LEU A 67 -3.20 14.02 -7.04
N VAL A 68 -2.57 13.14 -6.26
CA VAL A 68 -1.50 12.27 -6.74
C VAL A 68 -1.95 10.82 -6.61
N MET A 69 -1.81 10.06 -7.69
CA MET A 69 -2.24 8.67 -7.77
C MET A 69 -1.04 7.76 -8.01
N ASP A 70 -0.97 6.69 -7.24
CA ASP A 70 -0.07 5.57 -7.49
C ASP A 70 -0.85 4.48 -8.25
N VAL A 71 -0.49 4.27 -9.51
CA VAL A 71 -1.10 3.24 -10.37
C VAL A 71 -0.10 2.11 -10.53
N LYS A 72 -0.46 0.94 -10.09
CA LYS A 72 0.42 -0.22 -10.11
C LYS A 72 0.43 -0.93 -11.46
N VAL A 73 1.59 -1.50 -11.81
CA VAL A 73 1.78 -2.40 -12.95
C VAL A 73 2.57 -3.64 -12.52
N GLY A 74 2.33 -4.78 -13.15
CA GLY A 74 2.98 -6.05 -12.83
C GLY A 74 2.03 -7.09 -12.23
N SER A 75 2.55 -8.23 -11.78
CA SER A 75 1.78 -9.40 -11.36
C SER A 75 0.85 -9.17 -10.17
N GLY A 76 1.10 -8.15 -9.36
CA GLY A 76 0.24 -7.75 -8.25
C GLY A 76 -0.78 -6.68 -8.60
N ALA A 77 -0.73 -6.10 -9.79
CA ALA A 77 -1.58 -5.00 -10.19
C ALA A 77 -2.96 -5.48 -10.64
N PHE A 78 -3.96 -4.59 -10.52
CA PHE A 78 -5.29 -4.80 -11.05
C PHE A 78 -5.30 -4.87 -12.59
N MET A 79 -4.49 -3.99 -13.22
CA MET A 79 -4.18 -4.00 -14.64
C MET A 79 -2.73 -4.50 -14.78
N PRO A 80 -2.50 -5.80 -15.04
CA PRO A 80 -1.14 -6.37 -14.97
C PRO A 80 -0.27 -5.99 -16.18
N THR A 81 -0.87 -5.57 -17.30
CA THR A 81 -0.09 -5.19 -18.48
C THR A 81 0.25 -3.70 -18.50
N PRO A 82 1.44 -3.31 -18.97
CA PRO A 82 1.85 -1.91 -19.05
C PRO A 82 0.87 -1.02 -19.84
N GLU A 83 0.30 -1.55 -20.93
CA GLU A 83 -0.64 -0.81 -21.79
C GLU A 83 -1.92 -0.43 -21.03
N LYS A 84 -2.54 -1.41 -20.36
CA LYS A 84 -3.76 -1.19 -19.57
C LYS A 84 -3.51 -0.31 -18.35
N SER A 85 -2.38 -0.46 -17.68
CA SER A 85 -2.01 0.38 -16.55
C SER A 85 -1.78 1.83 -16.99
N ARG A 86 -1.14 2.07 -18.15
CA ARG A 86 -1.02 3.40 -18.77
C ARG A 86 -2.37 4.01 -19.12
N GLU A 87 -3.25 3.22 -19.72
CA GLU A 87 -4.60 3.67 -20.07
C GLU A 87 -5.37 4.11 -18.83
N LEU A 88 -5.31 3.32 -17.75
CA LEU A 88 -5.91 3.65 -16.47
C LEU A 88 -5.30 4.92 -15.86
N ALA A 89 -3.98 5.05 -15.83
CA ALA A 89 -3.29 6.22 -15.28
C ALA A 89 -3.66 7.50 -16.03
N LYS A 90 -3.66 7.45 -17.37
CA LYS A 90 -4.10 8.57 -18.23
C LYS A 90 -5.57 8.92 -18.01
N SER A 91 -6.44 7.91 -17.96
CA SER A 91 -7.88 8.10 -17.71
C SER A 91 -8.12 8.83 -16.39
N ILE A 92 -7.49 8.37 -15.30
CA ILE A 92 -7.63 8.99 -13.98
C ILE A 92 -7.09 10.44 -14.00
N ALA A 93 -5.87 10.65 -14.52
CA ALA A 93 -5.23 11.96 -14.51
C ALA A 93 -6.04 12.98 -15.32
N ASN A 94 -6.47 12.63 -16.55
CA ASN A 94 -7.20 13.54 -17.43
C ASN A 94 -8.60 13.84 -16.90
N VAL A 95 -9.38 12.83 -16.52
CA VAL A 95 -10.77 13.04 -16.05
C VAL A 95 -10.79 13.87 -14.77
N ALA A 96 -9.88 13.64 -13.82
CA ALA A 96 -9.83 14.42 -12.60
C ALA A 96 -9.40 15.88 -12.86
N THR A 97 -8.41 16.09 -13.74
CA THR A 97 -7.96 17.44 -14.10
C THR A 97 -9.04 18.20 -14.83
N GLN A 98 -9.74 17.60 -15.79
CA GLN A 98 -10.90 18.21 -16.48
C GLN A 98 -12.06 18.49 -15.54
N ALA A 99 -12.20 17.73 -14.46
CA ALA A 99 -13.18 17.99 -13.40
C ALA A 99 -12.73 19.08 -12.40
N GLY A 100 -11.60 19.75 -12.64
CA GLY A 100 -11.10 20.86 -11.83
C GLY A 100 -10.10 20.47 -10.73
N THR A 101 -9.69 19.21 -10.64
CA THR A 101 -8.70 18.74 -9.68
C THR A 101 -7.40 18.35 -10.41
N PRO A 102 -6.37 19.21 -10.45
CA PRO A 102 -5.09 18.90 -11.07
C PRO A 102 -4.54 17.58 -10.54
N THR A 103 -4.25 16.64 -11.44
CA THR A 103 -3.92 15.27 -11.04
C THR A 103 -2.65 14.78 -11.74
N THR A 104 -1.75 14.20 -10.94
CA THR A 104 -0.57 13.45 -11.41
C THR A 104 -0.74 11.98 -11.04
N ALA A 105 -0.56 11.08 -12.01
CA ALA A 105 -0.54 9.63 -11.77
C ALA A 105 0.87 9.08 -12.06
N LEU A 106 1.41 8.34 -11.10
CA LEU A 106 2.70 7.64 -11.22
C LEU A 106 2.42 6.17 -11.50
N LEU A 107 3.07 5.62 -12.52
CA LEU A 107 3.02 4.19 -12.82
C LEU A 107 4.21 3.52 -12.13
N THR A 108 3.92 2.68 -11.13
CA THR A 108 4.94 2.04 -10.30
C THR A 108 4.85 0.52 -10.33
N ASP A 109 6.02 -0.13 -10.24
CA ASP A 109 6.13 -1.58 -10.33
C ASP A 109 5.53 -2.29 -9.10
N MET A 110 4.75 -3.32 -9.37
CA MET A 110 4.22 -4.30 -8.40
C MET A 110 4.39 -5.74 -8.90
N SER A 111 5.50 -6.02 -9.59
CA SER A 111 5.89 -7.38 -9.98
C SER A 111 6.42 -8.21 -8.81
N GLN A 112 6.58 -7.59 -7.66
CA GLN A 112 6.85 -8.18 -6.34
C GLN A 112 6.19 -7.32 -5.25
N PRO A 113 6.06 -7.79 -4.01
CA PRO A 113 5.59 -6.97 -2.90
C PRO A 113 6.41 -5.69 -2.78
N LEU A 114 5.75 -4.55 -2.59
CA LEU A 114 6.43 -3.25 -2.53
C LEU A 114 7.21 -3.10 -1.22
N ALA A 115 6.62 -3.52 -0.11
CA ALA A 115 7.27 -3.62 1.19
C ALA A 115 7.69 -5.08 1.45
N PRO A 116 8.67 -5.36 2.32
CA PRO A 116 9.06 -6.70 2.70
C PRO A 116 8.04 -7.37 3.63
N CYS A 117 6.77 -7.01 3.49
CA CYS A 117 5.66 -7.55 4.27
C CYS A 117 4.35 -7.48 3.49
N ALA A 118 3.38 -8.30 3.91
CA ALA A 118 2.01 -8.29 3.42
C ALA A 118 1.07 -8.73 4.55
N GLY A 119 0.15 -7.85 4.98
CA GLY A 119 -0.79 -8.08 6.08
C GLY A 119 -1.23 -6.76 6.70
N ASN A 120 -1.72 -6.78 7.94
CA ASN A 120 -2.17 -5.55 8.59
C ASN A 120 -1.16 -5.06 9.66
N ALA A 121 -1.01 -5.77 10.77
CA ALA A 121 -0.07 -5.38 11.83
C ALA A 121 1.38 -5.34 11.34
N VAL A 122 1.79 -6.30 10.52
CA VAL A 122 3.16 -6.35 9.94
C VAL A 122 3.45 -5.14 9.05
N GLU A 123 2.46 -4.60 8.33
CA GLU A 123 2.62 -3.38 7.53
C GLU A 123 2.71 -2.13 8.41
N ILE A 124 2.02 -2.10 9.55
CA ILE A 124 2.20 -1.01 10.52
C ILE A 124 3.60 -1.05 11.15
N VAL A 125 4.12 -2.23 11.48
CA VAL A 125 5.49 -2.38 11.98
C VAL A 125 6.50 -1.82 10.96
N GLU A 126 6.36 -2.17 9.68
CA GLU A 126 7.20 -1.63 8.61
C GLU A 126 7.03 -0.11 8.47
N THR A 127 5.81 0.41 8.54
CA THR A 127 5.53 1.85 8.51
C THR A 127 6.25 2.59 9.65
N LEU A 128 6.25 2.04 10.86
CA LEU A 128 6.96 2.63 11.99
C LEU A 128 8.48 2.62 11.78
N ALA A 129 9.03 1.54 11.22
CA ALA A 129 10.45 1.45 10.85
C ALA A 129 10.83 2.50 9.79
N LEU A 130 9.97 2.72 8.78
CA LEU A 130 10.14 3.77 7.77
C LEU A 130 10.15 5.17 8.42
N LEU A 131 9.20 5.45 9.29
CA LEU A 131 9.09 6.74 9.98
C LEU A 131 10.25 7.01 10.96
N ARG A 132 10.89 5.95 11.48
CA ARG A 132 12.10 6.03 12.30
C ARG A 132 13.39 6.15 11.47
N GLY A 133 13.29 6.07 10.13
CA GLY A 133 14.45 6.15 9.23
C GLY A 133 15.23 4.82 9.07
N GLU A 134 14.74 3.72 9.62
CA GLU A 134 15.41 2.41 9.61
C GLU A 134 15.40 1.75 8.22
N ARG A 135 14.49 2.15 7.32
CA ARG A 135 14.25 1.59 5.98
C ARG A 135 14.41 2.61 4.86
N ALA A 136 15.33 3.55 4.99
CA ALA A 136 15.48 4.71 4.10
C ALA A 136 15.67 4.35 2.60
N ASN A 137 16.25 3.20 2.30
CA ASN A 137 16.54 2.75 0.93
C ASN A 137 15.59 1.66 0.42
N SER A 138 14.52 1.33 1.16
CA SER A 138 13.55 0.33 0.74
C SER A 138 12.76 0.78 -0.50
N ARG A 139 12.23 -0.19 -1.27
CA ARG A 139 11.38 0.07 -2.44
C ARG A 139 10.16 0.92 -2.08
N VAL A 140 9.50 0.61 -0.96
CA VAL A 140 8.35 1.40 -0.49
C VAL A 140 8.73 2.84 -0.17
N MET A 141 9.89 3.10 0.44
CA MET A 141 10.37 4.46 0.68
C MET A 141 10.67 5.22 -0.62
N GLN A 142 11.24 4.55 -1.62
CA GLN A 142 11.49 5.15 -2.94
C GLN A 142 10.18 5.61 -3.59
N VAL A 143 9.14 4.75 -3.64
CA VAL A 143 7.81 5.12 -4.16
C VAL A 143 7.19 6.25 -3.32
N THR A 144 7.28 6.16 -2.00
CA THR A 144 6.74 7.19 -1.09
C THR A 144 7.36 8.55 -1.38
N ARG A 145 8.67 8.60 -1.62
CA ARG A 145 9.38 9.85 -1.96
C ARG A 145 8.90 10.43 -3.29
N GLU A 146 8.74 9.60 -4.32
CA GLU A 146 8.24 10.05 -5.63
C GLU A 146 6.81 10.63 -5.52
N LEU A 147 5.91 9.93 -4.83
CA LEU A 147 4.55 10.40 -4.61
C LEU A 147 4.52 11.70 -3.79
N ALA A 148 5.33 11.79 -2.74
CA ALA A 148 5.40 12.97 -1.88
C ALA A 148 6.00 14.18 -2.59
N VAL A 149 6.99 13.99 -3.47
CA VAL A 149 7.52 15.05 -4.35
C VAL A 149 6.40 15.66 -5.19
N GLU A 150 5.64 14.82 -5.90
CA GLU A 150 4.52 15.30 -6.72
C GLU A 150 3.44 15.96 -5.87
N MET A 151 3.14 15.45 -4.67
CA MET A 151 2.19 16.09 -3.74
C MET A 151 2.64 17.47 -3.29
N LEU A 152 3.92 17.64 -2.93
CA LEU A 152 4.46 18.95 -2.50
C LEU A 152 4.44 19.98 -3.63
N ILE A 153 4.75 19.55 -4.86
CA ILE A 153 4.69 20.41 -6.05
C ILE A 153 3.23 20.76 -6.37
N ALA A 154 2.34 19.78 -6.42
CA ALA A 154 0.93 20.00 -6.70
C ALA A 154 0.24 20.90 -5.64
N GLY A 155 0.63 20.74 -4.38
CA GLY A 155 0.21 21.59 -3.28
C GLY A 155 0.86 22.98 -3.24
N LYS A 156 1.75 23.30 -4.21
CA LYS A 156 2.50 24.58 -4.29
C LYS A 156 3.32 24.89 -3.03
N LEU A 157 3.78 23.87 -2.33
CA LEU A 157 4.59 23.97 -1.11
C LEU A 157 6.09 24.06 -1.42
N VAL A 158 6.48 23.72 -2.65
CA VAL A 158 7.83 23.80 -3.21
C VAL A 158 7.75 24.17 -4.68
N ALA A 159 8.84 24.74 -5.21
CA ALA A 159 8.92 25.10 -6.62
C ALA A 159 9.38 23.92 -7.52
N ASN A 160 10.14 22.98 -6.98
CA ASN A 160 10.78 21.92 -7.76
C ASN A 160 11.07 20.67 -6.92
N ARG A 161 11.53 19.62 -7.62
CA ARG A 161 11.88 18.32 -7.03
C ARG A 161 12.98 18.40 -5.96
N GLU A 162 14.00 19.20 -6.17
CA GLU A 162 15.15 19.31 -5.25
C GLU A 162 14.70 19.86 -3.89
N GLU A 163 13.91 20.94 -3.91
CA GLU A 163 13.30 21.49 -2.69
C GLU A 163 12.38 20.48 -2.00
N ALA A 164 11.60 19.71 -2.78
CA ALA A 164 10.73 18.67 -2.24
C ALA A 164 11.53 17.60 -1.51
N LEU A 165 12.56 17.05 -2.14
CA LEU A 165 13.45 16.04 -1.54
C LEU A 165 14.11 16.55 -0.27
N THR A 166 14.61 17.79 -0.28
CA THR A 166 15.21 18.43 0.91
C THR A 166 14.21 18.51 2.07
N LYS A 167 12.96 18.89 1.81
CA LYS A 167 11.90 18.93 2.84
C LYS A 167 11.55 17.54 3.35
N LEU A 168 11.45 16.54 2.47
CA LEU A 168 11.17 15.16 2.84
C LEU A 168 12.26 14.57 3.72
N ASP A 169 13.51 14.71 3.31
CA ASP A 169 14.66 14.26 4.10
C ASP A 169 14.69 14.90 5.48
N LYS A 170 14.46 16.21 5.55
CA LYS A 170 14.36 16.93 6.83
C LYS A 170 13.22 16.39 7.70
N ALA A 171 12.04 16.15 7.13
CA ALA A 171 10.88 15.64 7.89
C ALA A 171 11.13 14.24 8.48
N LEU A 172 11.81 13.37 7.72
CA LEU A 172 12.17 12.02 8.17
C LEU A 172 13.30 12.05 9.19
N THR A 173 14.41 12.72 8.87
CA THR A 173 15.61 12.70 9.72
C THR A 173 15.45 13.46 11.03
N SER A 174 14.57 14.46 11.08
CA SER A 174 14.24 15.19 12.33
C SER A 174 13.24 14.48 13.22
N GLY A 175 12.60 13.40 12.75
CA GLY A 175 11.50 12.72 13.43
C GLY A 175 10.13 13.42 13.31
N ALA A 176 10.04 14.57 12.62
CA ALA A 176 8.80 15.33 12.50
C ALA A 176 7.66 14.52 11.85
N ALA A 177 7.98 13.65 10.86
CA ALA A 177 6.99 12.78 10.24
C ALA A 177 6.42 11.77 11.25
N ALA A 178 7.27 11.17 12.08
CA ALA A 178 6.87 10.26 13.15
C ALA A 178 6.00 10.96 14.20
N GLU A 179 6.34 12.20 14.60
CA GLU A 179 5.54 12.99 15.54
C GLU A 179 4.15 13.33 14.99
N VAL A 180 4.05 13.68 13.71
CA VAL A 180 2.76 13.94 13.05
C VAL A 180 1.92 12.66 13.01
N PHE A 181 2.51 11.52 12.68
CA PHE A 181 1.82 10.23 12.70
C PHE A 181 1.31 9.87 14.10
N ALA A 182 2.15 10.00 15.15
CA ALA A 182 1.75 9.75 16.53
C ALA A 182 0.58 10.65 16.95
N ARG A 183 0.64 11.93 16.59
CA ARG A 183 -0.42 12.90 16.86
C ARG A 183 -1.73 12.54 16.15
N MET A 184 -1.67 12.15 14.87
CA MET A 184 -2.83 11.67 14.13
C MET A 184 -3.46 10.43 14.78
N VAL A 185 -2.65 9.44 15.16
CA VAL A 185 -3.13 8.22 15.85
C VAL A 185 -3.87 8.60 17.15
N ARG A 186 -3.29 9.45 17.97
CA ARG A 186 -3.90 9.93 19.23
C ARG A 186 -5.20 10.69 18.98
N GLU A 187 -5.20 11.64 18.03
CA GLU A 187 -6.39 12.44 17.72
C GLU A 187 -7.52 11.60 17.10
N LEU A 188 -7.21 10.47 16.49
CA LEU A 188 -8.21 9.49 16.04
C LEU A 188 -8.57 8.46 17.14
N GLY A 189 -8.21 8.70 18.42
CA GLY A 189 -8.58 7.88 19.55
C GLY A 189 -7.67 6.68 19.83
N GLY A 190 -6.50 6.62 19.20
CA GLY A 190 -5.48 5.62 19.48
C GLY A 190 -4.61 5.97 20.71
N PRO A 191 -3.70 5.07 21.11
CA PRO A 191 -2.82 5.29 22.25
C PRO A 191 -1.86 6.47 22.02
N ALA A 192 -1.62 7.24 23.06
CA ALA A 192 -0.73 8.40 23.00
C ALA A 192 0.74 8.00 22.86
N ASP A 193 1.11 6.82 23.36
CA ASP A 193 2.44 6.22 23.35
C ASP A 193 2.60 5.12 22.27
N PHE A 194 1.81 5.22 21.19
CA PHE A 194 1.80 4.20 20.12
C PHE A 194 3.16 4.02 19.45
N MET A 195 3.88 5.11 19.23
CA MET A 195 5.20 5.05 18.58
C MET A 195 6.25 4.32 19.43
N GLU A 196 6.17 4.47 20.76
CA GLU A 196 7.12 3.90 21.72
C GLU A 196 6.76 2.45 22.09
N ARG A 197 5.46 2.13 22.10
CA ARG A 197 4.94 0.86 22.61
C ARG A 197 4.01 0.14 21.64
N SER A 198 4.27 0.28 20.33
CA SER A 198 3.47 -0.34 19.27
C SER A 198 3.25 -1.84 19.48
N ASP A 199 4.26 -2.57 19.95
CA ASP A 199 4.20 -4.02 20.22
C ASP A 199 3.15 -4.39 21.29
N SER A 200 2.80 -3.45 22.17
CA SER A 200 1.75 -3.66 23.19
C SER A 200 0.33 -3.50 22.62
N TYR A 201 0.20 -2.88 21.46
CA TYR A 201 -1.09 -2.53 20.84
C TYR A 201 -1.37 -3.30 19.55
N LEU A 202 -0.33 -3.67 18.82
CA LEU A 202 -0.49 -4.43 17.60
C LEU A 202 -0.77 -5.91 17.88
N ALA A 203 -1.70 -6.46 17.11
CA ALA A 203 -2.05 -7.87 17.25
C ALA A 203 -0.89 -8.76 16.79
N THR A 204 -0.56 -9.77 17.57
CA THR A 204 0.47 -10.77 17.28
C THR A 204 -0.16 -12.12 17.01
N ALA A 205 0.27 -12.80 15.95
CA ALA A 205 -0.18 -14.15 15.63
C ALA A 205 0.44 -15.17 16.61
N PRO A 206 -0.30 -16.22 16.99
CA PRO A 206 0.23 -17.26 17.88
C PRO A 206 1.28 -18.17 17.22
N VAL A 207 1.27 -18.26 15.88
CA VAL A 207 2.23 -19.04 15.09
C VAL A 207 3.03 -18.10 14.21
N ILE A 208 4.35 -18.06 14.41
CA ILE A 208 5.30 -17.26 13.63
C ILE A 208 6.43 -18.18 13.24
N GLN A 209 6.60 -18.43 11.93
CA GLN A 209 7.63 -19.36 11.47
C GLN A 209 8.23 -18.96 10.11
N ALA A 210 9.50 -19.27 9.93
CA ALA A 210 10.22 -19.05 8.68
C ALA A 210 9.75 -20.01 7.57
N VAL A 211 9.60 -19.48 6.36
CA VAL A 211 9.25 -20.25 5.16
C VAL A 211 10.48 -20.43 4.31
N TYR A 212 11.11 -21.58 4.39
CA TYR A 212 12.28 -21.90 3.58
C TYR A 212 11.89 -22.41 2.20
N PRO A 213 12.70 -22.14 1.16
CA PRO A 213 12.51 -22.71 -0.15
C PRO A 213 12.79 -24.23 -0.14
N GLU A 214 12.22 -24.97 -1.09
CA GLU A 214 12.51 -26.40 -1.27
C GLU A 214 13.88 -26.64 -1.88
N GLN A 215 14.37 -25.69 -2.68
CA GLN A 215 15.68 -25.69 -3.31
C GLN A 215 16.31 -24.31 -3.18
N SER A 216 17.64 -24.27 -3.04
CA SER A 216 18.38 -23.00 -3.04
C SER A 216 18.33 -22.36 -4.42
N GLY A 217 18.30 -21.03 -4.49
CA GLY A 217 18.32 -20.30 -5.75
C GLY A 217 18.30 -18.80 -5.57
N ILE A 218 18.20 -18.09 -6.68
CA ILE A 218 17.99 -16.65 -6.73
C ILE A 218 16.53 -16.39 -7.11
N VAL A 219 15.88 -15.51 -6.40
CA VAL A 219 14.48 -15.10 -6.69
C VAL A 219 14.41 -14.42 -8.05
N GLN A 220 13.69 -15.06 -8.99
CA GLN A 220 13.53 -14.57 -10.35
C GLN A 220 12.25 -13.77 -10.53
N ARG A 221 11.17 -14.20 -9.88
CA ARG A 221 9.83 -13.64 -10.09
C ARG A 221 8.90 -13.97 -8.94
N PHE A 222 7.91 -13.09 -8.74
CA PHE A 222 6.75 -13.31 -7.89
C PHE A 222 5.46 -13.40 -8.71
N ASP A 223 4.55 -14.26 -8.30
CA ASP A 223 3.12 -14.05 -8.47
C ASP A 223 2.62 -13.24 -7.26
N THR A 224 2.74 -11.92 -7.36
CA THR A 224 2.44 -11.02 -6.25
C THR A 224 0.95 -11.06 -5.87
N ARG A 225 0.06 -11.33 -6.85
CA ARG A 225 -1.36 -11.51 -6.58
C ARG A 225 -1.61 -12.76 -5.73
N ALA A 226 -0.92 -13.86 -6.01
CA ALA A 226 -1.02 -15.08 -5.20
C ALA A 226 -0.53 -14.85 -3.76
N VAL A 227 0.54 -14.08 -3.56
CA VAL A 227 0.98 -13.66 -2.20
C VAL A 227 -0.13 -12.90 -1.48
N GLY A 228 -0.76 -11.91 -2.14
CA GLY A 228 -1.89 -11.17 -1.57
C GLY A 228 -3.09 -12.07 -1.25
N MET A 229 -3.43 -13.02 -2.13
CA MET A 229 -4.51 -13.98 -1.87
C MET A 229 -4.20 -14.91 -0.71
N SER A 230 -2.95 -15.32 -0.51
CA SER A 230 -2.54 -16.09 0.66
C SER A 230 -2.78 -15.32 1.98
N VAL A 231 -2.54 -14.00 2.00
CA VAL A 231 -2.89 -13.15 3.15
C VAL A 231 -4.40 -13.14 3.40
N VAL A 232 -5.21 -13.05 2.33
CA VAL A 232 -6.68 -13.10 2.45
C VAL A 232 -7.13 -14.44 3.03
N GLU A 233 -6.57 -15.56 2.57
CA GLU A 233 -6.89 -16.91 3.06
C GLU A 233 -6.40 -17.16 4.51
N LEU A 234 -5.32 -16.51 4.94
CA LEU A 234 -4.91 -16.47 6.35
C LEU A 234 -5.94 -15.76 7.25
N GLY A 235 -6.85 -14.98 6.67
CA GLY A 235 -7.82 -14.15 7.38
C GLY A 235 -7.43 -12.67 7.47
N GLY A 236 -6.31 -12.26 6.87
CA GLY A 236 -5.81 -10.87 6.85
C GLY A 236 -6.57 -9.96 5.89
N GLY A 237 -7.45 -10.51 5.05
CA GLY A 237 -8.33 -9.79 4.15
C GLY A 237 -9.76 -10.33 4.19
N ARG A 238 -10.68 -9.67 3.46
CA ARG A 238 -12.09 -10.05 3.42
C ARG A 238 -12.39 -10.87 2.17
N LEU A 239 -12.85 -12.11 2.34
CA LEU A 239 -13.46 -12.91 1.28
C LEU A 239 -14.94 -12.56 1.07
N ARG A 240 -15.57 -11.95 2.08
CA ARG A 240 -16.98 -11.51 2.07
C ARG A 240 -17.07 -10.19 2.82
N ASN A 241 -18.01 -9.33 2.43
CA ASN A 241 -18.16 -7.99 3.02
C ASN A 241 -18.47 -7.99 4.53
N ASP A 242 -19.02 -9.09 5.04
CA ASP A 242 -19.39 -9.29 6.45
C ASP A 242 -18.30 -10.02 7.27
N ALA A 243 -17.20 -10.44 6.63
CA ALA A 243 -16.13 -11.13 7.32
C ALA A 243 -15.28 -10.18 8.17
N SER A 244 -14.94 -10.63 9.36
CA SER A 244 -13.94 -9.96 10.21
C SER A 244 -12.53 -10.18 9.65
N VAL A 245 -11.68 -9.17 9.78
CA VAL A 245 -10.26 -9.26 9.41
C VAL A 245 -9.43 -9.56 10.65
N ASP A 246 -8.54 -10.54 10.55
CA ASP A 246 -7.52 -10.80 11.55
C ASP A 246 -6.28 -9.95 11.26
N HIS A 247 -6.05 -8.94 12.09
CA HIS A 247 -4.93 -8.02 11.90
C HIS A 247 -3.56 -8.62 12.26
N SER A 248 -3.52 -9.79 12.91
CA SER A 248 -2.27 -10.42 13.36
C SER A 248 -1.56 -11.25 12.29
N VAL A 249 -2.28 -11.63 11.21
CA VAL A 249 -1.78 -12.58 10.21
C VAL A 249 -1.16 -11.88 9.01
N GLY A 250 -0.28 -12.61 8.30
CA GLY A 250 0.39 -12.11 7.11
C GLY A 250 1.78 -12.69 6.91
N PHE A 251 2.62 -11.97 6.20
CA PHE A 251 4.03 -12.26 5.99
C PHE A 251 4.89 -11.06 6.35
N SER A 252 6.06 -11.31 6.96
CA SER A 252 7.14 -10.33 7.13
C SER A 252 8.44 -10.86 6.54
N ASP A 253 9.44 -9.99 6.41
CA ASP A 253 10.75 -10.29 5.88
C ASP A 253 10.69 -11.02 4.52
N ILE A 254 9.75 -10.63 3.66
CA ILE A 254 9.65 -11.17 2.30
C ILE A 254 10.90 -10.73 1.52
N VAL A 255 11.54 -11.70 0.89
CA VAL A 255 12.70 -11.46 0.02
C VAL A 255 12.31 -10.69 -1.24
N GLU A 256 13.28 -10.09 -1.93
CA GLU A 256 13.09 -9.36 -3.19
C GLU A 256 13.64 -10.15 -4.39
N ILE A 257 13.23 -9.76 -5.60
CA ILE A 257 13.83 -10.26 -6.85
C ILE A 257 15.33 -9.96 -6.83
N GLY A 258 16.15 -10.98 -7.12
CA GLY A 258 17.61 -10.93 -7.05
C GLY A 258 18.19 -11.47 -5.74
N ASP A 259 17.39 -11.66 -4.70
CA ASP A 259 17.86 -12.25 -3.46
C ASP A 259 18.17 -13.74 -3.61
N ARG A 260 19.27 -14.18 -2.98
CA ARG A 260 19.59 -15.59 -2.85
C ARG A 260 18.91 -16.17 -1.62
N VAL A 261 18.26 -17.30 -1.78
CA VAL A 261 17.57 -18.04 -0.71
C VAL A 261 18.05 -19.48 -0.65
N ASP A 262 18.07 -20.05 0.56
CA ASP A 262 18.51 -21.40 0.83
C ASP A 262 17.95 -21.92 2.17
N SER A 263 18.56 -22.95 2.73
CA SER A 263 18.17 -23.52 4.04
C SER A 263 18.48 -22.61 5.24
N GLN A 264 19.19 -21.50 5.06
CA GLN A 264 19.52 -20.52 6.10
C GLN A 264 18.79 -19.19 5.90
N ARG A 265 18.49 -18.82 4.64
CA ARG A 265 17.78 -17.60 4.29
C ARG A 265 16.38 -17.95 3.76
N PRO A 266 15.32 -17.75 4.56
CA PRO A 266 13.95 -18.05 4.18
C PRO A 266 13.43 -17.09 3.11
N LEU A 267 12.30 -17.46 2.45
CA LEU A 267 11.53 -16.62 1.54
C LEU A 267 10.78 -15.51 2.29
N ALA A 268 10.31 -15.80 3.48
CA ALA A 268 9.60 -14.87 4.36
C ALA A 268 9.37 -15.53 5.73
N ILE A 269 8.81 -14.75 6.66
CA ILE A 269 8.25 -15.25 7.91
C ILE A 269 6.72 -15.18 7.78
N VAL A 270 6.02 -16.31 8.02
CA VAL A 270 4.56 -16.38 8.05
C VAL A 270 4.05 -16.17 9.48
N HIS A 271 2.99 -15.37 9.59
CA HIS A 271 2.24 -15.09 10.81
C HIS A 271 0.84 -15.69 10.65
N ALA A 272 0.44 -16.65 11.47
CA ALA A 272 -0.80 -17.39 11.31
C ALA A 272 -1.48 -17.72 12.64
N ARG A 273 -2.77 -18.09 12.59
CA ARG A 273 -3.54 -18.50 13.77
C ARG A 273 -3.25 -19.93 14.21
N THR A 274 -2.94 -20.82 13.27
CA THR A 274 -2.69 -22.24 13.52
C THR A 274 -1.54 -22.74 12.67
N GLU A 275 -0.93 -23.84 13.08
CA GLU A 275 0.14 -24.51 12.33
C GLU A 275 -0.33 -24.96 10.93
N GLU A 276 -1.58 -25.42 10.80
CA GLU A 276 -2.14 -25.82 9.51
C GLU A 276 -2.31 -24.61 8.56
N ALA A 277 -2.73 -23.45 9.09
CA ALA A 277 -2.84 -22.23 8.30
C ALA A 277 -1.44 -21.75 7.88
N ALA A 278 -0.47 -21.81 8.78
CA ALA A 278 0.92 -21.47 8.47
C ALA A 278 1.51 -22.39 7.40
N ALA A 279 1.29 -23.70 7.50
CA ALA A 279 1.76 -24.65 6.50
C ALA A 279 1.14 -24.46 5.11
N ARG A 280 -0.18 -24.15 5.04
CA ARG A 280 -0.84 -23.81 3.76
C ARG A 280 -0.27 -22.54 3.15
N ALA A 281 -0.16 -21.48 3.94
CA ALA A 281 0.40 -20.20 3.49
C ALA A 281 1.87 -20.33 3.05
N ALA A 282 2.66 -21.13 3.75
CA ALA A 282 4.04 -21.45 3.35
C ALA A 282 4.10 -22.17 1.99
N ALA A 283 3.21 -23.13 1.74
CA ALA A 283 3.12 -23.81 0.45
C ALA A 283 2.70 -22.85 -0.68
N GLN A 284 1.74 -21.97 -0.41
CA GLN A 284 1.29 -20.94 -1.37
C GLN A 284 2.40 -19.95 -1.69
N LEU A 285 3.15 -19.48 -0.68
CA LEU A 285 4.28 -18.59 -0.91
C LEU A 285 5.37 -19.24 -1.75
N ARG A 286 5.74 -20.51 -1.48
CA ARG A 286 6.69 -21.25 -2.32
C ARG A 286 6.23 -21.35 -3.76
N ALA A 287 4.94 -21.62 -3.99
CA ALA A 287 4.36 -21.68 -5.34
C ALA A 287 4.32 -20.31 -6.05
N ALA A 288 4.22 -19.21 -5.29
CA ALA A 288 4.19 -17.85 -5.81
C ALA A 288 5.58 -17.29 -6.16
N VAL A 289 6.67 -17.93 -5.68
CA VAL A 289 8.06 -17.49 -5.92
C VAL A 289 8.73 -18.43 -6.91
N THR A 290 9.26 -17.87 -8.01
CA THR A 290 10.08 -18.62 -8.96
C THR A 290 11.55 -18.41 -8.62
N LEU A 291 12.28 -19.52 -8.43
CA LEU A 291 13.72 -19.52 -8.21
C LEU A 291 14.48 -19.97 -9.46
N GLY A 292 15.71 -19.51 -9.62
CA GLY A 292 16.63 -19.90 -10.67
C GLY A 292 18.07 -19.70 -10.27
N ASP A 293 19.01 -20.05 -11.18
CA ASP A 293 20.46 -19.94 -10.93
C ASP A 293 21.06 -18.65 -11.47
N ALA A 294 20.38 -17.99 -12.41
CA ALA A 294 20.86 -16.75 -13.04
C ALA A 294 20.65 -15.55 -12.12
N GLU A 295 21.52 -14.55 -12.22
CA GLU A 295 21.25 -13.24 -11.61
C GLU A 295 19.95 -12.66 -12.13
N ALA A 296 19.19 -12.03 -11.25
CA ALA A 296 17.93 -11.37 -11.58
C ALA A 296 17.92 -9.95 -11.00
N THR A 297 17.29 -9.06 -11.73
CA THR A 297 17.13 -7.65 -11.32
C THR A 297 15.65 -7.28 -11.43
N ALA A 298 15.14 -6.64 -10.41
CA ALA A 298 13.78 -6.11 -10.43
C ALA A 298 13.62 -5.04 -11.51
N ASP A 299 12.41 -4.90 -12.04
CA ASP A 299 12.05 -3.83 -12.94
C ASP A 299 12.22 -2.44 -12.30
N THR A 300 12.33 -1.42 -13.15
CA THR A 300 12.38 -0.02 -12.71
C THR A 300 11.13 0.32 -11.89
N LEU A 301 11.34 0.79 -10.67
CA LEU A 301 10.27 0.99 -9.71
C LEU A 301 9.27 2.08 -10.13
N LEU A 302 9.73 3.27 -10.53
CA LEU A 302 8.92 4.30 -11.18
C LEU A 302 9.09 4.18 -12.69
N GLN A 303 8.05 3.74 -13.38
CA GLN A 303 8.09 3.52 -14.82
C GLN A 303 7.75 4.77 -15.62
N GLU A 304 6.64 5.43 -15.27
CA GLU A 304 6.14 6.60 -16.00
C GLU A 304 5.38 7.56 -15.06
N THR A 305 5.29 8.81 -15.47
CA THR A 305 4.49 9.84 -14.80
C THR A 305 3.54 10.50 -15.80
N PHE A 306 2.26 10.56 -15.47
CA PHE A 306 1.22 11.17 -16.29
C PHE A 306 0.64 12.38 -15.55
N ARG A 307 0.63 13.53 -16.22
CA ARG A 307 -0.04 14.73 -15.75
C ARG A 307 -1.31 14.95 -16.55
N GLY A 308 -2.41 15.19 -15.87
CA GLY A 308 -3.69 15.41 -16.52
C GLY A 308 -3.67 16.69 -17.34
N GLU A 309 -4.29 16.63 -18.51
CA GLU A 309 -4.47 17.76 -19.43
C GLU A 309 -5.83 18.42 -19.14
N ALA A 310 -5.85 19.77 -19.08
CA ALA A 310 -7.04 20.58 -18.81
C ALA A 310 -7.92 20.72 -20.05
#